data_93bb99247e39945986154acc183269c2
#
_entry.id   93bb99247e39945986154acc183269c2
#
_cell.length_a   1.000
_cell.length_b   1.000
_cell.length_c   1.000
_cell.angle_alpha   90.00
_cell.angle_beta   90.00
_cell.angle_gamma   90.00
#
_symmetry.space_group_name_H-M   'P 1'
#
loop_
_entity.id
_entity.type
_entity.pdbx_description
1 polymer ?
#
loop_
_entity_poly.entity_id
_entity_poly.type
_entity_poly.pdbx_seq_one_letter_code
_entity_poly.pdbx_strand_id
1 'polypeptide(L)'
;MEELMMLAKQSLSVVSSSSIKDDEIEMWINAGKEDLKRQDINSELDNPLIKSAIVMFVKANFGNIDIKEKELSQRTYNLLCHNLGLSSDYKVVDSNAWYKLQVIIYHT
;
A
#
# COMPACT_ATOMS: atom_id res chain seq x y z
N MET A 1 -3.81 11.38 -2.17
CA MET A 1 -3.41 11.56 -0.76
C MET A 1 -4.58 11.89 0.17
N GLU A 2 -5.49 12.78 -0.21
CA GLU A 2 -6.63 13.14 0.66
C GLU A 2 -7.54 11.96 0.98
N GLU A 3 -7.85 11.14 -0.02
CA GLU A 3 -8.68 9.95 0.18
C GLU A 3 -7.99 8.94 1.09
N LEU A 4 -6.71 8.68 0.87
CA LEU A 4 -5.94 7.77 1.72
C LEU A 4 -5.85 8.29 3.16
N MET A 5 -5.67 9.60 3.31
CA MET A 5 -5.65 10.22 4.65
C MET A 5 -6.97 10.00 5.36
N MET A 6 -8.09 10.22 4.68
CA MET A 6 -9.42 10.00 5.25
C MET A 6 -9.64 8.55 5.63
N LEU A 7 -9.32 7.61 4.74
CA LEU A 7 -9.48 6.18 5.00
C LEU A 7 -8.61 5.71 6.17
N ALA A 8 -7.36 6.20 6.23
CA ALA A 8 -6.47 5.88 7.33
C ALA A 8 -7.02 6.41 8.66
N LYS A 9 -7.50 7.65 8.70
CA LYS A 9 -8.09 8.23 9.90
C LYS A 9 -9.29 7.43 10.38
N GLN A 10 -10.16 7.02 9.47
CA GLN A 10 -11.32 6.18 9.80
C GLN A 10 -10.88 4.85 10.42
N SER A 11 -9.89 4.20 9.81
CA SER A 11 -9.37 2.93 10.30
C SER A 11 -8.70 3.04 11.67
N LEU A 12 -8.07 4.18 11.96
CA LEU A 12 -7.38 4.44 13.22
C LEU A 12 -8.30 5.03 14.29
N SER A 13 -9.58 5.27 13.96
CA SER A 13 -10.54 5.95 14.83
C SER A 13 -10.09 7.38 15.21
N VAL A 14 -9.37 8.03 14.30
CA VAL A 14 -8.96 9.43 14.45
C VAL A 14 -10.05 10.33 13.87
N VAL A 15 -10.39 11.39 14.59
CA VAL A 15 -11.38 12.35 14.13
C VAL A 15 -10.90 12.99 12.82
N SER A 16 -11.74 12.95 11.79
CA SER A 16 -11.36 13.40 10.44
C SER A 16 -10.95 14.86 10.38
N SER A 17 -11.51 15.70 11.24
CA SER A 17 -11.19 17.13 11.31
C SER A 17 -9.92 17.43 12.11
N SER A 18 -9.38 16.45 12.85
CA SER A 18 -8.14 16.64 13.61
C SER A 18 -6.94 16.55 12.71
N SER A 19 -6.00 17.48 12.86
CA SER A 19 -4.74 17.49 12.11
C SER A 19 -3.51 17.07 12.95
N ILE A 20 -3.73 16.73 14.23
CA ILE A 20 -2.64 16.48 15.18
C ILE A 20 -1.74 15.31 14.73
N LYS A 21 -2.34 14.27 14.14
CA LYS A 21 -1.63 13.08 13.71
C LYS A 21 -1.39 13.02 12.20
N ASP A 22 -1.69 14.07 11.47
CA ASP A 22 -1.60 14.06 10.01
C ASP A 22 -0.19 13.76 9.51
N ASP A 23 0.82 14.36 10.13
CA ASP A 23 2.21 14.13 9.72
C ASP A 23 2.65 12.68 9.89
N GLU A 24 2.27 12.07 11.02
CA GLU A 24 2.58 10.66 11.26
C GLU A 24 1.83 9.75 10.28
N ILE A 25 0.54 10.01 10.05
CA ILE A 25 -0.27 9.22 9.14
C ILE A 25 0.27 9.34 7.71
N GLU A 26 0.60 10.55 7.28
CA GLU A 26 1.16 10.79 5.94
C GLU A 26 2.50 10.05 5.77
N MET A 27 3.35 10.09 6.77
CA MET A 27 4.61 9.36 6.77
C MET A 27 4.39 7.87 6.53
N TRP A 28 3.44 7.26 7.24
CA TRP A 28 3.15 5.84 7.09
C TRP A 28 2.46 5.51 5.79
N ILE A 29 1.62 6.40 5.25
CA ILE A 29 1.03 6.22 3.91
C ILE A 29 2.15 6.15 2.87
N ASN A 30 3.09 7.09 2.92
CA ASN A 30 4.20 7.15 1.98
C ASN A 30 5.12 5.93 2.12
N ALA A 31 5.39 5.51 3.35
CA ALA A 31 6.18 4.31 3.61
C ALA A 31 5.48 3.05 3.07
N GLY A 32 4.15 2.98 3.22
CA GLY A 32 3.36 1.87 2.68
C GLY A 32 3.41 1.82 1.16
N LYS A 33 3.32 2.97 0.51
CA LYS A 33 3.45 3.06 -0.95
C LYS A 33 4.82 2.57 -1.42
N GLU A 34 5.88 2.94 -0.72
CA GLU A 34 7.23 2.49 -1.05
C GLU A 34 7.41 0.99 -0.81
N ASP A 35 6.80 0.46 0.24
CA ASP A 35 6.85 -0.98 0.51
C ASP A 35 6.15 -1.79 -0.58
N LEU A 36 5.00 -1.33 -1.05
CA LEU A 36 4.31 -1.95 -2.19
C LEU A 36 5.16 -1.89 -3.45
N LYS A 37 5.75 -0.74 -3.73
CA LYS A 37 6.61 -0.54 -4.89
C LYS A 37 7.81 -1.47 -4.86
N ARG A 38 8.41 -1.65 -3.69
CA ARG A 38 9.52 -2.60 -3.48
C ARG A 38 9.12 -4.03 -3.84
N GLN A 39 7.85 -4.38 -3.65
CA GLN A 39 7.29 -5.68 -4.00
C GLN A 39 6.77 -5.75 -5.43
N ASP A 40 7.07 -4.74 -6.26
CA ASP A 40 6.62 -4.64 -7.65
C ASP A 40 5.09 -4.51 -7.75
N ILE A 41 4.47 -3.84 -6.78
CA ILE A 41 3.04 -3.53 -6.79
C ILE A 41 2.88 -2.03 -7.01
N ASN A 42 2.07 -1.64 -7.99
CA ASN A 42 1.86 -0.23 -8.34
C ASN A 42 0.97 0.45 -7.30
N SER A 43 1.58 1.16 -6.37
CA SER A 43 0.89 1.84 -5.27
C SER A 43 0.09 3.06 -5.70
N GLU A 44 0.23 3.51 -6.95
CA GLU A 44 -0.48 4.68 -7.46
C GLU A 44 -1.79 4.33 -8.18
N LEU A 45 -2.12 3.05 -8.30
CA LEU A 45 -3.37 2.63 -8.90
C LEU A 45 -4.57 3.05 -8.05
N ASP A 46 -5.59 3.58 -8.70
CA ASP A 46 -6.87 3.89 -8.04
C ASP A 46 -7.69 2.60 -7.93
N ASN A 47 -7.33 1.77 -6.97
CA ASN A 47 -7.90 0.45 -6.78
C ASN A 47 -8.16 0.20 -5.29
N PRO A 48 -9.35 -0.32 -4.93
CA PRO A 48 -9.69 -0.56 -3.52
C PRO A 48 -8.73 -1.48 -2.79
N LEU A 49 -8.19 -2.50 -3.46
CA LEU A 49 -7.25 -3.44 -2.83
C LEU A 49 -5.91 -2.77 -2.51
N ILE A 50 -5.43 -1.92 -3.42
CA ILE A 50 -4.21 -1.13 -3.20
C ILE A 50 -4.42 -0.18 -2.02
N LYS A 51 -5.54 0.53 -2.00
CA LYS A 51 -5.87 1.46 -0.91
C LYS A 51 -5.99 0.72 0.42
N SER A 52 -6.64 -0.44 0.43
CA SER A 52 -6.76 -1.27 1.63
C SER A 52 -5.40 -1.72 2.14
N ALA A 53 -4.50 -2.13 1.24
CA ALA A 53 -3.15 -2.52 1.63
C ALA A 53 -2.41 -1.36 2.29
N ILE A 54 -2.48 -0.17 1.73
CA ILE A 54 -1.83 1.02 2.30
C ILE A 54 -2.40 1.33 3.70
N VAL A 55 -3.72 1.30 3.83
CA VAL A 55 -4.38 1.56 5.13
C VAL A 55 -3.97 0.51 6.18
N MET A 56 -3.88 -0.75 5.79
CA MET A 56 -3.41 -1.81 6.71
C MET A 56 -1.96 -1.60 7.12
N PHE A 57 -1.11 -1.15 6.19
CA PHE A 57 0.27 -0.81 6.51
C PHE A 57 0.34 0.32 7.55
N VAL A 58 -0.46 1.37 7.36
CA VAL A 58 -0.52 2.48 8.32
C VAL A 58 -0.95 1.96 9.70
N LYS A 59 -2.02 1.17 9.75
CA LYS A 59 -2.55 0.64 11.00
C LYS A 59 -1.55 -0.28 11.71
N ALA A 60 -0.79 -1.06 10.94
CA ALA A 60 0.22 -1.96 11.49
C ALA A 60 1.39 -1.21 12.15
N ASN A 61 1.61 0.06 11.79
CA ASN A 61 2.77 0.82 12.22
C ASN A 61 2.43 2.04 13.09
N PHE A 62 1.18 2.46 13.12
CA PHE A 62 0.78 3.66 13.86
C PHE A 62 0.97 3.48 15.37
N GLY A 63 1.53 4.51 16.03
CA GLY A 63 1.99 4.41 17.41
C GLY A 63 0.93 4.12 18.47
N ASN A 64 -0.30 4.57 18.26
CA ASN A 64 -1.37 4.48 19.27
C ASN A 64 -2.32 3.31 19.06
N ILE A 65 -1.92 2.30 18.29
CA ILE A 65 -2.75 1.14 18.01
C ILE A 65 -2.37 -0.01 18.95
N ASP A 66 -3.36 -0.74 19.44
CA ASP A 66 -3.17 -1.93 20.26
C ASP A 66 -2.33 -2.97 19.51
N ILE A 67 -1.46 -3.68 20.25
CA ILE A 67 -0.51 -4.61 19.64
C ILE A 67 -1.20 -5.75 18.87
N LYS A 68 -2.34 -6.24 19.37
CA LYS A 68 -3.10 -7.28 18.69
C LYS A 68 -3.67 -6.79 17.35
N GLU A 69 -4.14 -5.54 17.33
CA GLU A 69 -4.62 -4.92 16.10
C GLU A 69 -3.48 -4.68 15.12
N LYS A 70 -2.30 -4.30 15.62
CA LYS A 70 -1.11 -4.15 14.76
C LYS A 70 -0.73 -5.47 14.12
N GLU A 71 -0.71 -6.56 14.89
CA GLU A 71 -0.37 -7.88 14.37
C GLU A 71 -1.38 -8.36 13.33
N LEU A 72 -2.67 -8.17 13.60
CA LEU A 72 -3.73 -8.51 12.64
C LEU A 72 -3.60 -7.68 11.37
N SER A 73 -3.35 -6.39 11.49
CA SER A 73 -3.18 -5.49 10.35
C SER A 73 -1.97 -5.87 9.52
N GLN A 74 -0.87 -6.27 10.16
CA GLN A 74 0.33 -6.73 9.46
C GLN A 74 0.05 -8.01 8.68
N ARG A 75 -0.66 -8.97 9.28
CA ARG A 75 -1.04 -10.21 8.58
C ARG A 75 -1.95 -9.93 7.40
N THR A 76 -2.92 -9.04 7.57
CA THR A 76 -3.83 -8.63 6.49
C THR A 76 -3.06 -7.95 5.37
N TYR A 77 -2.13 -7.07 5.71
CA TYR A 77 -1.25 -6.43 4.74
C TYR A 77 -0.47 -7.46 3.95
N ASN A 78 0.16 -8.41 4.65
CA ASN A 78 0.96 -9.46 4.00
C ASN A 78 0.12 -10.30 3.04
N LEU A 79 -1.10 -10.65 3.45
CA LEU A 79 -2.02 -11.42 2.61
C LEU A 79 -2.45 -10.63 1.37
N LEU A 80 -2.76 -9.36 1.53
CA LEU A 80 -3.11 -8.48 0.40
C LEU A 80 -1.94 -8.37 -0.58
N CYS A 81 -0.73 -8.17 -0.07
CA CYS A 81 0.47 -8.10 -0.92
C CYS A 81 0.70 -9.39 -1.68
N HIS A 82 0.53 -10.54 -1.03
CA HIS A 82 0.65 -11.83 -1.68
C HIS A 82 -0.34 -11.96 -2.83
N ASN A 83 -1.60 -11.64 -2.58
CA ASN A 83 -2.65 -11.73 -3.59
C ASN A 83 -2.42 -10.73 -4.74
N LEU A 84 -2.04 -9.50 -4.43
CA LEU A 84 -1.74 -8.49 -5.44
C LEU A 84 -0.54 -8.88 -6.30
N GLY A 85 0.45 -9.51 -5.69
CA GLY A 85 1.65 -9.96 -6.39
C GLY A 85 1.41 -11.08 -7.39
N LEU A 86 0.29 -11.82 -7.26
CA LEU A 86 -0.06 -12.90 -8.19
C LEU A 86 -0.67 -12.39 -9.49
N SER A 87 -1.09 -11.13 -9.56
CA SER A 87 -1.73 -10.57 -10.76
C SER A 87 -0.82 -9.56 -11.44
N SER A 88 -0.68 -9.68 -12.76
CA SER A 88 0.06 -8.72 -13.57
C SER A 88 -0.63 -7.35 -13.63
N ASP A 89 -1.92 -7.28 -13.31
CA ASP A 89 -2.70 -6.03 -13.36
C ASP A 89 -2.20 -4.99 -12.34
N TYR A 90 -1.54 -5.44 -11.27
CA TYR A 90 -1.06 -4.57 -10.20
C TYR A 90 0.44 -4.32 -10.26
N LYS A 91 1.12 -4.79 -11.29
CA LYS A 91 2.57 -4.62 -11.44
C LYS A 91 2.93 -3.18 -11.75
N VAL A 92 4.12 -2.78 -11.30
CA VAL A 92 4.69 -1.51 -11.69
C VAL A 92 4.96 -1.52 -13.19
N VAL A 93 4.47 -0.50 -13.90
CA VAL A 93 4.77 -0.35 -15.32
C VAL A 93 6.15 0.26 -15.47
N ASP A 94 7.10 -0.55 -15.91
CA ASP A 94 8.45 -0.11 -16.24
C ASP A 94 8.43 0.50 -17.66
N SER A 95 9.04 1.67 -17.83
CA SER A 95 9.17 2.29 -19.14
C SER A 95 9.91 1.42 -20.15
N ASN A 96 10.66 0.42 -19.66
CA ASN A 96 11.38 -0.54 -20.48
C ASN A 96 10.67 -1.89 -20.58
N ALA A 97 9.42 -1.99 -20.14
CA ALA A 97 8.68 -3.26 -20.13
C ALA A 97 8.58 -3.87 -21.54
N TRP A 98 8.29 -3.05 -22.55
CA TRP A 98 8.22 -3.50 -23.92
C TRP A 98 9.57 -4.05 -24.41
N TYR A 99 10.68 -3.45 -24.00
CA TYR A 99 12.03 -3.90 -24.33
C TYR A 99 12.28 -5.29 -23.74
N LYS A 100 11.90 -5.50 -22.49
CA LYS A 100 12.04 -6.80 -21.83
C LYS A 100 11.24 -7.87 -22.54
N LEU A 101 10.02 -7.54 -22.97
CA LEU A 101 9.18 -8.45 -23.74
C LEU A 101 9.81 -8.79 -25.10
N GLN A 102 10.39 -7.80 -25.80
CA GLN A 102 11.09 -8.03 -27.06
C GLN A 102 12.29 -8.96 -26.90
N VAL A 103 13.08 -8.76 -25.84
CA VAL A 103 14.22 -9.63 -25.55
C VAL A 103 13.78 -11.07 -25.35
N ILE A 104 12.70 -11.29 -24.63
CA ILE A 104 12.12 -12.63 -24.41
C ILE A 104 11.69 -13.25 -25.75
N ILE A 105 11.01 -12.49 -26.60
CA ILE A 105 10.53 -12.95 -27.91
C ILE A 105 11.70 -13.33 -28.82
N TYR A 106 12.76 -12.53 -28.84
CA TYR A 106 13.91 -12.78 -29.70
C TYR A 106 14.81 -13.93 -29.22
N HIS A 107 14.73 -14.29 -27.94
CA HIS A 107 15.52 -15.37 -27.35
C HIS A 107 14.78 -16.69 -27.20
N THR A 108 13.52 -16.72 -27.60
CA THR A 108 12.74 -17.95 -27.66
C THR A 108 12.58 -18.42 -29.08
#